data_c06974e99676e69707a45612b8abec25
#
_entry.id   c06974e99676e69707a45612b8abec25
#
_cell.length_a   1.000
_cell.length_b   1.000
_cell.length_c   1.000
_cell.angle_alpha   90.00
_cell.angle_beta   90.00
_cell.angle_gamma   90.00
#
_symmetry.space_group_name_H-M   'P 1'
#
loop_
_entity.id
_entity.type
_entity.pdbx_description
1 polymer ?
#
loop_
_entity_poly.entity_id
_entity_poly.type
_entity_poly.pdbx_seq_one_letter_code
_entity_poly.pdbx_strand_id
1 'polypeptide(L)'
;MGKKYTDSVKLIEKSKAYDPAEALALVCQTSKAKFDETIEIHIRLGVDSRHADQQVRGAVVLPNGTGKNVKVLVFAKGDNIAKAQAAGADYVGGPEYAEKIVQENWFDFDVVIASPDMMGVIGKLGKVLGPKGLMPSPKAGTVTPDVARAVTEAKAGKIEYRLDKTNIIHCPIGKAYFGTEKLTENFNTLVGAVIKAKPAAAKGQYIKSCVIASTMGPGIKINQAKLG
;
A
#
# COMPACT_ATOMS: atom_id res chain seq x y z
N MET A 1 7.72 -9.53 26.24
CA MET A 1 6.94 -8.42 25.66
C MET A 1 7.18 -7.17 26.49
N GLY A 2 7.25 -5.99 25.84
CA GLY A 2 7.49 -4.72 26.54
C GLY A 2 6.25 -4.25 27.33
N LYS A 3 6.45 -3.49 28.43
CA LYS A 3 5.36 -2.98 29.29
C LYS A 3 4.26 -2.26 28.50
N LYS A 4 4.61 -1.37 27.56
CA LYS A 4 3.63 -0.64 26.72
C LYS A 4 2.73 -1.55 25.90
N TYR A 5 3.28 -2.63 25.31
CA TYR A 5 2.51 -3.61 24.57
C TYR A 5 1.53 -4.35 25.48
N THR A 6 2.00 -4.81 26.65
CA THR A 6 1.15 -5.50 27.63
C THR A 6 -0.01 -4.61 28.10
N ASP A 7 0.24 -3.31 28.29
CA ASP A 7 -0.82 -2.36 28.67
C ASP A 7 -1.79 -2.06 27.52
N SER A 8 -1.32 -2.09 26.26
CA SER A 8 -2.18 -1.97 25.09
C SER A 8 -3.07 -3.20 24.89
N VAL A 9 -2.54 -4.41 25.14
CA VAL A 9 -3.30 -5.66 25.05
C VAL A 9 -4.44 -5.72 26.05
N LYS A 10 -4.31 -5.14 27.25
CA LYS A 10 -5.39 -5.08 28.25
C LYS A 10 -6.62 -4.30 27.80
N LEU A 11 -6.46 -3.38 26.85
CA LEU A 11 -7.56 -2.58 26.29
C LEU A 11 -8.37 -3.35 25.24
N ILE A 12 -7.88 -4.51 24.78
CA ILE A 12 -8.47 -5.28 23.69
C ILE A 12 -8.96 -6.63 24.20
N GLU A 13 -10.23 -6.91 23.98
CA GLU A 13 -10.79 -8.24 24.21
C GLU A 13 -10.53 -9.12 22.98
N LYS A 14 -9.66 -10.13 23.12
CA LYS A 14 -9.18 -10.97 22.00
C LYS A 14 -10.26 -11.80 21.33
N SER A 15 -11.34 -12.13 22.04
CA SER A 15 -12.49 -12.90 21.56
C SER A 15 -13.46 -12.05 20.73
N LYS A 16 -13.49 -10.73 20.98
CA LYS A 16 -14.42 -9.80 20.34
C LYS A 16 -13.96 -9.43 18.93
N ALA A 17 -14.90 -9.41 17.99
CA ALA A 17 -14.76 -8.76 16.70
C ALA A 17 -15.43 -7.38 16.80
N TYR A 18 -14.63 -6.33 16.64
CA TYR A 18 -15.04 -4.94 16.82
C TYR A 18 -15.67 -4.36 15.57
N ASP A 19 -16.52 -3.37 15.73
CA ASP A 19 -16.96 -2.54 14.61
C ASP A 19 -15.80 -1.73 14.03
N PRO A 20 -15.78 -1.45 12.72
CA PRO A 20 -14.67 -0.71 12.09
C PRO A 20 -14.32 0.60 12.81
N ALA A 21 -15.31 1.42 13.15
CA ALA A 21 -15.09 2.69 13.84
C ALA A 21 -14.53 2.50 15.27
N GLU A 22 -15.06 1.51 16.02
CA GLU A 22 -14.56 1.15 17.35
C GLU A 22 -13.13 0.63 17.29
N ALA A 23 -12.83 -0.24 16.31
CA ALA A 23 -11.49 -0.79 16.10
C ALA A 23 -10.47 0.31 15.76
N LEU A 24 -10.83 1.28 14.91
CA LEU A 24 -9.98 2.40 14.55
C LEU A 24 -9.73 3.36 15.72
N ALA A 25 -10.71 3.58 16.58
CA ALA A 25 -10.52 4.34 17.82
C ALA A 25 -9.57 3.62 18.78
N LEU A 26 -9.72 2.29 18.93
CA LEU A 26 -8.86 1.47 19.78
C LEU A 26 -7.43 1.40 19.27
N VAL A 27 -7.20 1.29 17.95
CA VAL A 27 -5.84 1.23 17.40
C VAL A 27 -5.08 2.54 17.66
N CYS A 28 -5.74 3.69 17.58
CA CYS A 28 -5.14 4.97 17.95
C CYS A 28 -4.77 5.02 19.45
N GLN A 29 -5.64 4.50 20.34
CA GLN A 29 -5.38 4.45 21.79
C GLN A 29 -4.24 3.47 22.16
N THR A 30 -4.06 2.41 21.38
CA THR A 30 -3.02 1.40 21.60
C THR A 30 -1.67 1.75 20.98
N SER A 31 -1.61 2.80 20.18
CA SER A 31 -0.40 3.36 19.58
C SER A 31 0.36 4.19 20.63
N LYS A 32 1.33 3.56 21.32
CA LYS A 32 2.06 4.13 22.46
C LYS A 32 3.55 4.31 22.22
N ALA A 33 4.03 4.21 20.99
CA ALA A 33 5.42 4.45 20.66
C ALA A 33 5.80 5.93 20.82
N LYS A 34 7.09 6.22 20.84
CA LYS A 34 7.60 7.62 20.88
C LYS A 34 7.67 8.25 19.49
N PHE A 35 7.38 7.50 18.46
CA PHE A 35 7.31 7.94 17.06
C PHE A 35 5.87 7.81 16.56
N ASP A 36 5.57 8.45 15.47
CA ASP A 36 4.25 8.38 14.84
C ASP A 36 4.08 7.04 14.12
N GLU A 37 3.29 6.15 14.74
CA GLU A 37 3.06 4.79 14.27
C GLU A 37 2.21 4.77 13.01
N THR A 38 2.54 3.87 12.10
CA THR A 38 1.69 3.58 10.93
C THR A 38 0.57 2.63 11.35
N ILE A 39 -0.64 2.92 10.92
CA ILE A 39 -1.79 2.03 11.06
C ILE A 39 -1.90 1.20 9.79
N GLU A 40 -1.92 -0.11 9.98
CA GLU A 40 -1.95 -1.10 8.90
C GLU A 40 -3.21 -1.97 8.99
N ILE A 41 -3.70 -2.39 7.82
CA ILE A 41 -4.79 -3.34 7.70
C ILE A 41 -4.28 -4.64 7.08
N HIS A 42 -4.78 -5.74 7.59
CA HIS A 42 -4.47 -7.10 7.14
C HIS A 42 -5.77 -7.82 6.82
N ILE A 43 -6.02 -8.08 5.53
CA ILE A 43 -7.27 -8.69 5.05
C ILE A 43 -6.95 -10.07 4.50
N ARG A 44 -7.44 -11.12 5.17
CA ARG A 44 -7.36 -12.48 4.66
C ARG A 44 -8.53 -12.76 3.74
N LEU A 45 -8.21 -13.13 2.50
CA LEU A 45 -9.20 -13.43 1.47
C LEU A 45 -9.46 -14.93 1.32
N GLY A 46 -10.66 -15.25 0.87
CA GLY A 46 -11.09 -16.61 0.52
C GLY A 46 -10.79 -16.97 -0.92
N VAL A 47 -9.54 -16.76 -1.35
CA VAL A 47 -9.02 -17.07 -2.69
C VAL A 47 -7.81 -17.98 -2.58
N ASP A 48 -7.37 -18.57 -3.69
CA ASP A 48 -6.13 -19.35 -3.77
C ASP A 48 -5.08 -18.58 -4.57
N SER A 49 -4.04 -18.07 -3.89
CA SER A 49 -2.97 -17.27 -4.50
C SER A 49 -2.09 -18.05 -5.49
N ARG A 50 -2.21 -19.39 -5.54
CA ARG A 50 -1.48 -20.24 -6.50
C ARG A 50 -2.07 -20.15 -7.91
N HIS A 51 -3.35 -19.81 -8.03
CA HIS A 51 -4.04 -19.64 -9.30
C HIS A 51 -3.96 -18.20 -9.80
N ALA A 52 -3.52 -18.02 -11.04
CA ALA A 52 -3.33 -16.69 -11.63
C ALA A 52 -4.64 -15.87 -11.76
N ASP A 53 -5.77 -16.56 -11.96
CA ASP A 53 -7.12 -16.01 -12.06
C ASP A 53 -7.72 -15.59 -10.69
N GLN A 54 -7.12 -16.03 -9.59
CA GLN A 54 -7.50 -15.67 -8.23
C GLN A 54 -6.51 -14.70 -7.56
N GLN A 55 -5.52 -14.23 -8.28
CA GLN A 55 -4.58 -13.22 -7.81
C GLN A 55 -5.26 -11.87 -7.70
N VAL A 56 -5.33 -11.32 -6.47
CA VAL A 56 -5.85 -9.99 -6.21
C VAL A 56 -4.70 -9.00 -6.11
N ARG A 57 -4.66 -8.05 -7.04
CA ARG A 57 -3.67 -6.98 -7.09
C ARG A 57 -4.31 -5.73 -7.69
N GLY A 58 -4.05 -4.59 -7.09
CA GLY A 58 -4.53 -3.31 -7.59
C GLY A 58 -3.85 -2.13 -6.90
N ALA A 59 -4.31 -0.96 -7.23
CA ALA A 59 -3.88 0.27 -6.57
C ALA A 59 -5.10 1.13 -6.24
N VAL A 60 -5.01 1.91 -5.19
CA VAL A 60 -6.03 2.85 -4.76
C VAL A 60 -5.39 4.12 -4.22
N VAL A 61 -5.98 5.26 -4.54
CA VAL A 61 -5.57 6.55 -3.95
C VAL A 61 -6.39 6.76 -2.69
N LEU A 62 -5.69 6.92 -1.56
CA LEU A 62 -6.35 7.19 -0.28
C LEU A 62 -6.71 8.67 -0.19
N PRO A 63 -7.95 9.03 0.21
CA PRO A 63 -8.39 10.42 0.24
C PRO A 63 -7.54 11.30 1.19
N ASN A 64 -7.05 10.74 2.29
CA ASN A 64 -6.20 11.46 3.25
C ASN A 64 -4.72 11.10 3.12
N GLY A 65 -4.33 10.39 2.06
CA GLY A 65 -2.97 9.90 1.86
C GLY A 65 -2.53 8.89 2.92
N THR A 66 -1.23 8.58 2.93
CA THR A 66 -0.62 7.65 3.91
C THR A 66 0.11 8.37 5.05
N GLY A 67 0.31 9.70 4.97
CA GLY A 67 1.13 10.47 5.89
C GLY A 67 2.64 10.25 5.71
N LYS A 68 3.06 9.59 4.64
CA LYS A 68 4.46 9.42 4.27
C LYS A 68 4.80 10.35 3.09
N ASN A 69 5.92 11.04 3.20
CA ASN A 69 6.46 11.80 2.08
C ASN A 69 7.14 10.82 1.11
N VAL A 70 6.49 10.55 -0.03
CA VAL A 70 6.93 9.56 -1.01
C VAL A 70 7.88 10.20 -2.00
N LYS A 71 9.11 9.66 -2.13
CA LYS A 71 10.06 10.02 -3.17
C LYS A 71 9.78 9.22 -4.44
N VAL A 72 9.55 9.92 -5.55
CA VAL A 72 9.14 9.33 -6.82
C VAL A 72 10.28 9.43 -7.84
N LEU A 73 10.71 8.28 -8.35
CA LEU A 73 11.61 8.17 -9.50
C LEU A 73 10.80 7.90 -10.76
N VAL A 74 10.98 8.70 -11.80
CA VAL A 74 10.30 8.56 -13.10
C VAL A 74 11.30 8.21 -14.19
N PHE A 75 11.06 7.10 -14.86
CA PHE A 75 11.76 6.76 -16.10
C PHE A 75 10.93 7.21 -17.29
N ALA A 76 11.41 8.26 -17.98
CA ALA A 76 10.74 8.86 -19.11
C ALA A 76 11.71 9.33 -20.18
N LYS A 77 11.19 9.60 -21.40
CA LYS A 77 11.93 10.19 -22.51
C LYS A 77 11.17 11.39 -23.09
N GLY A 78 11.91 12.30 -23.72
CA GLY A 78 11.34 13.44 -24.44
C GLY A 78 10.48 14.32 -23.55
N ASP A 79 9.30 14.72 -24.04
CA ASP A 79 8.37 15.63 -23.36
C ASP A 79 7.87 15.12 -22.01
N ASN A 80 7.87 13.80 -21.80
CA ASN A 80 7.43 13.21 -20.54
C ASN A 80 8.37 13.54 -19.37
N ILE A 81 9.64 13.89 -19.64
CA ILE A 81 10.58 14.36 -18.61
C ILE A 81 10.10 15.69 -18.03
N ALA A 82 9.80 16.66 -18.88
CA ALA A 82 9.30 17.97 -18.45
C ALA A 82 7.94 17.86 -17.70
N LYS A 83 7.04 17.00 -18.19
CA LYS A 83 5.75 16.73 -17.55
C LYS A 83 5.90 16.10 -16.16
N ALA A 84 6.82 15.15 -16.00
CA ALA A 84 7.08 14.51 -14.71
C ALA A 84 7.71 15.48 -13.71
N GLN A 85 8.65 16.35 -14.16
CA GLN A 85 9.24 17.40 -13.34
C GLN A 85 8.20 18.42 -12.88
N ALA A 86 7.35 18.89 -13.80
CA ALA A 86 6.26 19.81 -13.49
C ALA A 86 5.25 19.22 -12.51
N ALA A 87 5.01 17.91 -12.54
CA ALA A 87 4.16 17.20 -11.59
C ALA A 87 4.81 16.96 -10.20
N GLY A 88 6.09 17.35 -10.04
CA GLY A 88 6.80 17.28 -8.76
C GLY A 88 7.49 15.95 -8.50
N ALA A 89 7.91 15.19 -9.52
CA ALA A 89 8.76 14.02 -9.33
C ALA A 89 10.12 14.43 -8.75
N ASP A 90 10.65 13.62 -7.82
CA ASP A 90 11.92 13.92 -7.14
C ASP A 90 13.12 13.60 -8.03
N TYR A 91 12.99 12.54 -8.81
CA TYR A 91 14.01 12.10 -9.76
C TYR A 91 13.36 11.77 -11.09
N VAL A 92 13.88 12.33 -12.19
CA VAL A 92 13.37 12.09 -13.55
C VAL A 92 14.52 11.88 -14.48
N GLY A 93 14.51 10.78 -15.23
CA GLY A 93 15.56 10.50 -16.21
C GLY A 93 15.36 9.20 -16.96
N GLY A 94 16.42 8.75 -17.59
CA GLY A 94 16.47 7.60 -18.48
C GLY A 94 17.42 6.49 -17.99
N PRO A 95 18.25 5.95 -18.91
CA PRO A 95 19.19 4.87 -18.61
C PRO A 95 20.21 5.19 -17.51
N GLU A 96 20.56 6.46 -17.32
CA GLU A 96 21.52 6.92 -16.32
C GLU A 96 21.13 6.52 -14.89
N TYR A 97 19.83 6.61 -14.54
CA TYR A 97 19.34 6.13 -13.24
C TYR A 97 19.33 4.61 -13.14
N ALA A 98 19.14 3.91 -14.26
CA ALA A 98 19.26 2.46 -14.27
C ALA A 98 20.68 2.00 -13.96
N GLU A 99 21.68 2.66 -14.53
CA GLU A 99 23.10 2.42 -14.24
C GLU A 99 23.43 2.75 -12.80
N LYS A 100 22.97 3.89 -12.29
CA LYS A 100 23.16 4.30 -10.89
C LYS A 100 22.61 3.30 -9.90
N ILE A 101 21.43 2.74 -10.15
CA ILE A 101 20.81 1.70 -9.30
C ILE A 101 21.69 0.45 -9.26
N VAL A 102 22.26 0.04 -10.41
CA VAL A 102 23.07 -1.19 -10.50
C VAL A 102 24.47 -0.99 -9.92
N GLN A 103 25.15 0.13 -10.26
CA GLN A 103 26.54 0.36 -9.91
C GLN A 103 26.71 0.84 -8.46
N GLU A 104 25.86 1.79 -8.05
CA GLU A 104 25.96 2.43 -6.73
C GLU A 104 25.04 1.82 -5.69
N ASN A 105 24.18 0.85 -6.06
CA ASN A 105 23.15 0.28 -5.19
C ASN A 105 22.25 1.38 -4.58
N TRP A 106 21.90 2.39 -5.41
CA TRP A 106 21.14 3.56 -5.02
C TRP A 106 19.64 3.32 -5.02
N PHE A 107 18.98 3.53 -3.87
CA PHE A 107 17.54 3.32 -3.66
C PHE A 107 16.89 4.45 -2.83
N ASP A 108 17.32 5.69 -3.04
CA ASP A 108 16.73 6.84 -2.33
C ASP A 108 15.39 7.27 -2.97
N PHE A 109 14.53 6.31 -3.23
CA PHE A 109 13.17 6.50 -3.74
C PHE A 109 12.23 5.42 -3.21
N ASP A 110 10.94 5.75 -3.14
CA ASP A 110 9.89 4.84 -2.63
C ASP A 110 9.02 4.26 -3.73
N VAL A 111 8.84 4.98 -4.84
CA VAL A 111 8.00 4.58 -5.98
C VAL A 111 8.74 4.81 -7.28
N VAL A 112 8.62 3.83 -8.19
CA VAL A 112 9.12 3.94 -9.56
C VAL A 112 7.96 4.01 -10.53
N ILE A 113 7.94 5.06 -11.34
CA ILE A 113 6.98 5.24 -12.44
C ILE A 113 7.75 5.16 -13.76
N ALA A 114 7.14 4.56 -14.75
CA ALA A 114 7.76 4.36 -16.04
C ALA A 114 6.82 4.69 -17.20
N SER A 115 7.34 5.36 -18.23
CA SER A 115 6.68 5.35 -19.53
C SER A 115 6.84 3.96 -20.19
N PRO A 116 5.89 3.49 -20.99
CA PRO A 116 5.97 2.19 -21.65
C PRO A 116 7.27 1.98 -22.46
N ASP A 117 7.77 3.05 -23.07
CA ASP A 117 8.98 3.04 -23.89
C ASP A 117 10.26 2.72 -23.10
N MET A 118 10.23 2.98 -21.77
CA MET A 118 11.37 2.75 -20.89
C MET A 118 11.37 1.35 -20.26
N MET A 119 10.33 0.57 -20.48
CA MET A 119 10.23 -0.78 -19.90
C MET A 119 11.33 -1.73 -20.35
N GLY A 120 11.89 -1.52 -21.55
CA GLY A 120 13.06 -2.28 -22.03
C GLY A 120 14.34 -2.06 -21.21
N VAL A 121 14.52 -0.85 -20.67
CA VAL A 121 15.63 -0.49 -19.77
C VAL A 121 15.36 -1.03 -18.37
N ILE A 122 14.15 -0.79 -17.84
CA ILE A 122 13.74 -1.16 -16.49
C ILE A 122 13.66 -2.68 -16.33
N GLY A 123 13.29 -3.41 -17.38
CA GLY A 123 13.24 -4.87 -17.39
C GLY A 123 14.56 -5.51 -16.93
N LYS A 124 15.70 -4.91 -17.27
CA LYS A 124 17.04 -5.34 -16.82
C LYS A 124 17.23 -5.19 -15.31
N LEU A 125 16.51 -4.26 -14.68
CA LEU A 125 16.53 -4.01 -13.23
C LEU A 125 15.61 -4.96 -12.45
N GLY A 126 14.86 -5.83 -13.11
CA GLY A 126 13.87 -6.70 -12.47
C GLY A 126 14.43 -7.56 -11.34
N LYS A 127 15.69 -8.02 -11.46
CA LYS A 127 16.38 -8.80 -10.42
C LYS A 127 16.68 -7.97 -9.16
N VAL A 128 16.78 -6.65 -9.29
CA VAL A 128 17.13 -5.72 -8.22
C VAL A 128 15.89 -5.04 -7.64
N LEU A 129 14.99 -4.52 -8.49
CA LEU A 129 13.78 -3.83 -8.09
C LEU A 129 12.66 -4.79 -7.64
N GLY A 130 12.60 -5.99 -8.23
CA GLY A 130 11.55 -6.97 -7.95
C GLY A 130 11.49 -7.42 -6.49
N PRO A 131 12.60 -7.89 -5.88
CA PRO A 131 12.62 -8.29 -4.47
C PRO A 131 12.30 -7.16 -3.48
N LYS A 132 12.57 -5.89 -3.89
CA LYS A 132 12.27 -4.70 -3.07
C LYS A 132 10.83 -4.20 -3.26
N GLY A 133 10.04 -4.80 -4.17
CA GLY A 133 8.68 -4.34 -4.46
C GLY A 133 8.61 -3.02 -5.25
N LEU A 134 9.72 -2.57 -5.83
CA LEU A 134 9.85 -1.28 -6.54
C LEU A 134 9.66 -1.42 -8.06
N MET A 135 9.38 -2.63 -8.56
CA MET A 135 9.22 -2.87 -10.00
C MET A 135 7.92 -2.26 -10.51
N PRO A 136 7.95 -1.35 -11.50
CA PRO A 136 6.75 -0.76 -12.08
C PRO A 136 5.85 -1.83 -12.72
N SER A 137 4.54 -1.62 -12.65
CA SER A 137 3.55 -2.55 -13.17
C SER A 137 2.35 -1.82 -13.78
N PRO A 138 1.85 -2.26 -14.95
CA PRO A 138 0.61 -1.72 -15.52
C PRO A 138 -0.59 -1.91 -14.60
N LYS A 139 -0.66 -3.04 -13.87
CA LYS A 139 -1.75 -3.34 -12.93
C LYS A 139 -1.79 -2.40 -11.73
N ALA A 140 -0.63 -1.89 -11.29
CA ALA A 140 -0.53 -0.86 -10.25
C ALA A 140 -0.69 0.56 -10.81
N GLY A 141 -0.76 0.71 -12.15
CA GLY A 141 -0.81 2.00 -12.81
C GLY A 141 0.47 2.81 -12.67
N THR A 142 1.62 2.14 -12.45
CA THR A 142 2.95 2.75 -12.40
C THR A 142 3.69 2.65 -13.74
N VAL A 143 3.15 1.91 -14.71
CA VAL A 143 3.52 1.94 -16.12
C VAL A 143 2.41 2.60 -16.90
N THR A 144 2.62 3.83 -17.35
CA THR A 144 1.60 4.64 -18.01
C THR A 144 2.23 5.66 -18.97
N PRO A 145 1.56 6.01 -20.08
CA PRO A 145 1.96 7.12 -20.92
C PRO A 145 1.75 8.49 -20.24
N ASP A 146 0.77 8.59 -19.32
CA ASP A 146 0.51 9.79 -18.54
C ASP A 146 1.30 9.77 -17.21
N VAL A 147 2.59 10.09 -17.32
CA VAL A 147 3.50 10.11 -16.17
C VAL A 147 3.15 11.21 -15.16
N ALA A 148 2.63 12.36 -15.63
CA ALA A 148 2.30 13.47 -14.75
C ALA A 148 1.18 13.10 -13.77
N ARG A 149 0.11 12.50 -14.28
CA ARG A 149 -1.00 12.01 -13.45
C ARG A 149 -0.51 10.95 -12.46
N ALA A 150 0.32 10.00 -12.91
CA ALA A 150 0.84 8.94 -12.03
C ALA A 150 1.69 9.51 -10.88
N VAL A 151 2.51 10.55 -11.14
CA VAL A 151 3.29 11.24 -10.10
C VAL A 151 2.37 11.93 -9.10
N THR A 152 1.36 12.67 -9.57
CA THR A 152 0.38 13.34 -8.72
C THR A 152 -0.36 12.34 -7.84
N GLU A 153 -0.84 11.23 -8.39
CA GLU A 153 -1.51 10.17 -7.64
C GLU A 153 -0.58 9.52 -6.61
N ALA A 154 0.68 9.25 -6.96
CA ALA A 154 1.67 8.67 -6.05
C ALA A 154 1.93 9.59 -4.85
N LYS A 155 2.08 10.90 -5.09
CA LYS A 155 2.26 11.92 -4.05
C LYS A 155 0.98 12.17 -3.23
N ALA A 156 -0.19 11.99 -3.82
CA ALA A 156 -1.48 12.07 -3.12
C ALA A 156 -1.74 10.87 -2.18
N GLY A 157 -0.87 9.85 -2.18
CA GLY A 157 -0.99 8.69 -1.31
C GLY A 157 -1.63 7.47 -1.98
N LYS A 158 -1.31 7.25 -3.24
CA LYS A 158 -1.62 6.00 -3.94
C LYS A 158 -0.87 4.85 -3.30
N ILE A 159 -1.60 3.83 -2.88
CA ILE A 159 -1.04 2.58 -2.38
C ILE A 159 -1.32 1.43 -3.34
N GLU A 160 -0.38 0.51 -3.42
CA GLU A 160 -0.56 -0.76 -4.11
C GLU A 160 -0.93 -1.84 -3.09
N TYR A 161 -1.92 -2.66 -3.42
CA TYR A 161 -2.24 -3.85 -2.66
C TYR A 161 -2.03 -5.11 -3.51
N ARG A 162 -1.46 -6.12 -2.88
CA ARG A 162 -1.17 -7.40 -3.51
C ARG A 162 -1.40 -8.54 -2.54
N LEU A 163 -2.05 -9.59 -3.03
CA LEU A 163 -2.23 -10.83 -2.29
C LEU A 163 -0.88 -11.54 -2.10
N ASP A 164 -0.58 -11.93 -0.87
CA ASP A 164 0.59 -12.73 -0.55
C ASP A 164 0.34 -14.25 -0.74
N LYS A 165 1.35 -15.08 -0.45
CA LYS A 165 1.25 -16.54 -0.55
C LYS A 165 0.32 -17.17 0.50
N THR A 166 -0.01 -16.43 1.56
CA THR A 166 -0.92 -16.85 2.64
C THR A 166 -2.34 -16.35 2.44
N ASN A 167 -2.62 -15.76 1.29
CA ASN A 167 -3.89 -15.15 0.90
C ASN A 167 -4.29 -13.94 1.76
N ILE A 168 -3.29 -13.16 2.18
CA ILE A 168 -3.49 -11.95 2.96
C ILE A 168 -3.01 -10.73 2.15
N ILE A 169 -3.78 -9.65 2.24
CA ILE A 169 -3.37 -8.32 1.77
C ILE A 169 -2.91 -7.53 2.99
N HIS A 170 -1.75 -6.90 2.90
CA HIS A 170 -1.18 -6.03 3.92
C HIS A 170 -1.01 -4.63 3.34
N CYS A 171 -1.69 -3.63 3.93
CA CYS A 171 -1.62 -2.24 3.45
C CYS A 171 -1.58 -1.25 4.59
N PRO A 172 -0.81 -0.16 4.48
CA PRO A 172 -0.93 1.00 5.36
C PRO A 172 -2.20 1.78 5.02
N ILE A 173 -2.92 2.26 6.05
CA ILE A 173 -4.10 3.13 5.88
C ILE A 173 -3.88 4.54 6.40
N GLY A 174 -2.75 4.82 7.02
CA GLY A 174 -2.38 6.15 7.50
C GLY A 174 -1.50 6.10 8.73
N LYS A 175 -1.40 7.25 9.37
CA LYS A 175 -0.63 7.45 10.59
C LYS A 175 -1.55 7.60 11.80
N ALA A 176 -1.06 7.26 13.00
CA ALA A 176 -1.85 7.34 14.23
C ALA A 176 -2.37 8.76 14.51
N TYR A 177 -1.60 9.81 14.13
CA TYR A 177 -2.00 11.21 14.31
C TYR A 177 -3.15 11.67 13.39
N PHE A 178 -3.52 10.88 12.36
CA PHE A 178 -4.66 11.24 11.50
C PHE A 178 -5.98 11.31 12.25
N GLY A 179 -6.08 10.57 13.34
CA GLY A 179 -7.33 10.43 14.08
C GLY A 179 -8.30 9.47 13.41
N THR A 180 -9.39 9.15 14.12
CA THR A 180 -10.33 8.09 13.72
C THR A 180 -11.07 8.42 12.42
N GLU A 181 -11.45 9.69 12.20
CA GLU A 181 -12.24 10.10 11.03
C GLU A 181 -11.50 9.85 9.72
N LYS A 182 -10.28 10.41 9.57
CA LYS A 182 -9.46 10.24 8.36
C LYS A 182 -9.06 8.79 8.13
N LEU A 183 -8.78 8.05 9.21
CA LEU A 183 -8.49 6.62 9.11
C LEU A 183 -9.72 5.83 8.65
N THR A 184 -10.93 6.20 9.07
CA THR A 184 -12.19 5.56 8.63
C THR A 184 -12.42 5.78 7.13
N GLU A 185 -12.20 6.98 6.62
CA GLU A 185 -12.33 7.28 5.19
C GLU A 185 -11.34 6.45 4.36
N ASN A 186 -10.07 6.43 4.76
CA ASN A 186 -9.03 5.65 4.11
C ASN A 186 -9.35 4.14 4.16
N PHE A 187 -9.78 3.65 5.32
CA PHE A 187 -10.19 2.27 5.53
C PHE A 187 -11.32 1.86 4.60
N ASN A 188 -12.40 2.64 4.55
CA ASN A 188 -13.58 2.37 3.71
C ASN A 188 -13.20 2.37 2.22
N THR A 189 -12.35 3.32 1.80
CA THR A 189 -11.86 3.42 0.41
C THR A 189 -11.07 2.19 0.02
N LEU A 190 -10.14 1.74 0.87
CA LEU A 190 -9.32 0.55 0.61
C LEU A 190 -10.17 -0.73 0.61
N VAL A 191 -11.01 -0.93 1.63
CA VAL A 191 -11.88 -2.12 1.72
C VAL A 191 -12.83 -2.17 0.53
N GLY A 192 -13.44 -1.05 0.14
CA GLY A 192 -14.29 -0.96 -1.04
C GLY A 192 -13.55 -1.32 -2.34
N ALA A 193 -12.29 -0.89 -2.49
CA ALA A 193 -11.46 -1.26 -3.63
C ALA A 193 -11.14 -2.78 -3.66
N VAL A 194 -10.82 -3.36 -2.50
CA VAL A 194 -10.56 -4.81 -2.37
C VAL A 194 -11.81 -5.63 -2.69
N ILE A 195 -13.00 -5.21 -2.21
CA ILE A 195 -14.27 -5.88 -2.50
C ILE A 195 -14.59 -5.83 -4.00
N LYS A 196 -14.41 -4.67 -4.65
CA LYS A 196 -14.59 -4.51 -6.10
C LYS A 196 -13.63 -5.37 -6.92
N ALA A 197 -12.45 -5.64 -6.39
CA ALA A 197 -11.42 -6.48 -7.04
C ALA A 197 -11.68 -7.99 -6.86
N LYS A 198 -12.83 -8.41 -6.30
CA LYS A 198 -13.17 -9.83 -6.12
C LYS A 198 -13.12 -10.57 -7.46
N PRO A 199 -12.28 -11.62 -7.61
CA PRO A 199 -12.26 -12.43 -8.81
C PRO A 199 -13.57 -13.20 -8.99
N ALA A 200 -14.02 -13.36 -10.24
CA ALA A 200 -15.21 -14.18 -10.55
C ALA A 200 -15.05 -15.65 -10.11
N ALA A 201 -13.81 -16.15 -10.14
CA ALA A 201 -13.49 -17.51 -9.69
C ALA A 201 -13.54 -17.70 -8.16
N ALA A 202 -13.63 -16.62 -7.38
CA ALA A 202 -13.69 -16.70 -5.92
C ALA A 202 -15.08 -17.16 -5.45
N LYS A 203 -15.15 -18.38 -4.91
CA LYS A 203 -16.39 -18.98 -4.37
C LYS A 203 -16.47 -18.80 -2.85
N GLY A 204 -17.69 -18.66 -2.35
CA GLY A 204 -17.95 -18.53 -0.91
C GLY A 204 -17.59 -17.17 -0.31
N GLN A 205 -17.21 -17.17 0.96
CA GLN A 205 -16.89 -15.97 1.71
C GLN A 205 -15.55 -15.37 1.23
N TYR A 206 -15.61 -14.16 0.68
CA TYR A 206 -14.44 -13.49 0.12
C TYR A 206 -13.49 -12.93 1.18
N ILE A 207 -14.00 -12.18 2.17
CA ILE A 207 -13.20 -11.71 3.30
C ILE A 207 -13.32 -12.70 4.44
N LYS A 208 -12.26 -13.44 4.75
CA LYS A 208 -12.22 -14.43 5.85
C LYS A 208 -11.87 -13.82 7.19
N SER A 209 -11.01 -12.82 7.21
CA SER A 209 -10.70 -12.05 8.41
C SER A 209 -10.14 -10.68 8.04
N CYS A 210 -10.39 -9.71 8.91
CA CYS A 210 -9.82 -8.38 8.81
C CYS A 210 -9.26 -7.99 10.18
N VAL A 211 -8.02 -7.51 10.20
CA VAL A 211 -7.32 -7.08 11.42
C VAL A 211 -6.65 -5.75 11.12
N ILE A 212 -6.72 -4.83 12.06
CA ILE A 212 -5.92 -3.59 12.04
C ILE A 212 -4.91 -3.60 13.18
N ALA A 213 -3.76 -3.01 12.95
CA ALA A 213 -2.70 -2.87 13.94
C ALA A 213 -1.92 -1.57 13.75
N SER A 214 -1.37 -1.04 14.82
CA SER A 214 -0.30 -0.03 14.73
C SER A 214 1.06 -0.74 14.71
N THR A 215 2.10 -0.03 14.25
CA THR A 215 3.46 -0.59 14.06
C THR A 215 3.97 -1.40 15.26
N MET A 216 3.71 -0.93 16.48
CA MET A 216 4.16 -1.57 17.72
C MET A 216 3.00 -2.07 18.59
N GLY A 217 1.78 -1.95 18.10
CA GLY A 217 0.55 -2.31 18.83
C GLY A 217 0.08 -3.73 18.57
N PRO A 218 -0.89 -4.20 19.35
CA PRO A 218 -1.57 -5.47 19.13
C PRO A 218 -2.57 -5.38 17.97
N GLY A 219 -2.83 -6.52 17.32
CA GLY A 219 -3.85 -6.63 16.28
C GLY A 219 -5.28 -6.63 16.86
N ILE A 220 -6.15 -5.83 16.26
CA ILE A 220 -7.57 -5.67 16.61
C ILE A 220 -8.40 -6.29 15.50
N LYS A 221 -9.21 -7.30 15.84
CA LYS A 221 -10.07 -7.99 14.88
C LYS A 221 -11.31 -7.16 14.55
N ILE A 222 -11.62 -7.04 13.27
CA ILE A 222 -12.81 -6.33 12.77
C ILE A 222 -13.91 -7.34 12.41
N ASN A 223 -15.14 -6.98 12.68
CA ASN A 223 -16.32 -7.76 12.31
C ASN A 223 -16.50 -7.74 10.78
N GLN A 224 -16.35 -8.91 10.17
CA GLN A 224 -16.41 -9.08 8.71
C GLN A 224 -17.79 -8.80 8.13
N ALA A 225 -18.86 -9.08 8.88
CA ALA A 225 -20.22 -8.86 8.43
C ALA A 225 -20.55 -7.38 8.16
N LYS A 226 -19.70 -6.47 8.66
CA LYS A 226 -19.84 -5.01 8.48
C LYS A 226 -18.90 -4.43 7.43
N LEU A 227 -18.23 -5.28 6.65
CA LEU A 227 -17.26 -4.85 5.64
C LEU A 227 -17.80 -4.86 4.20
N GLY A 228 -19.00 -5.39 3.94
CA GLY A 228 -19.57 -5.46 2.59
C GLY A 228 -21.04 -5.76 2.59
#